data_9e1cba2ccaa19ba9b45c36e4724330d6
#
_entry.id   9e1cba2ccaa19ba9b45c36e4724330d6
#
_cell.length_a   1.000
_cell.length_b   1.000
_cell.length_c   1.000
_cell.angle_alpha   90.00
_cell.angle_beta   90.00
_cell.angle_gamma   90.00
#
_symmetry.space_group_name_H-M   'P 1'
#
loop_
_entity.id
_entity.type
_entity.pdbx_description
1 polymer ?
#
loop_
_entity_poly.entity_id
_entity_poly.type
_entity_poly.pdbx_seq_one_letter_code
_entity_poly.pdbx_strand_id
1 'polypeptide(L)'
;YGVTTGGALVLVALLLIFFYLLYVVKPIFNGASMESTASFTLPIKGKTAWLGVEEQNEIGYRFSDLGKVKFFAVQPDGKIKTGQVIGEAQVNGEITAVAPPAPGQKLIAYGFADGKAQVVQPYFKISYPNDVRVIEPSLQYPFGETPVVIDPQGKALTRMVFEATKDKMATAAVTED
;
A
#
# COMPACT_ATOMS: atom_id res chain seq x y z
N TYR A 1 42.42 39.38 30.70
CA TYR A 1 42.21 39.05 29.27
C TYR A 1 41.47 37.71 29.04
N GLY A 2 41.64 36.67 29.89
CA GLY A 2 41.04 35.36 29.69
C GLY A 2 39.51 35.31 29.79
N VAL A 3 38.90 36.08 30.70
CA VAL A 3 37.43 36.11 30.88
C VAL A 3 36.71 36.76 29.71
N THR A 4 37.28 37.80 29.10
CA THR A 4 36.71 38.49 27.94
C THR A 4 36.75 37.60 26.71
N THR A 5 37.85 36.86 26.52
CA THR A 5 37.99 35.91 25.41
C THR A 5 37.03 34.72 25.55
N GLY A 6 36.85 34.18 26.77
CA GLY A 6 35.90 33.12 27.05
C GLY A 6 34.45 33.55 26.78
N GLY A 7 34.04 34.75 27.19
CA GLY A 7 32.74 35.33 26.92
C GLY A 7 32.47 35.48 25.40
N ALA A 8 33.45 35.99 24.67
CA ALA A 8 33.34 36.14 23.22
C ALA A 8 33.17 34.76 22.48
N LEU A 9 33.91 33.74 22.93
CA LEU A 9 33.76 32.38 22.34
C LEU A 9 32.37 31.77 22.62
N VAL A 10 31.81 32.02 23.80
CA VAL A 10 30.45 31.56 24.12
C VAL A 10 29.41 32.23 23.19
N LEU A 11 29.53 33.54 22.98
CA LEU A 11 28.66 34.29 22.07
C LEU A 11 28.76 33.75 20.62
N VAL A 12 29.97 33.52 20.14
CA VAL A 12 30.18 32.89 18.79
C VAL A 12 29.56 31.53 18.73
N ALA A 13 29.72 30.68 19.76
CA ALA A 13 29.10 29.34 19.78
C ALA A 13 27.57 29.41 19.74
N LEU A 14 26.94 30.33 20.49
CA LEU A 14 25.50 30.55 20.48
C LEU A 14 24.99 31.01 19.11
N LEU A 15 25.71 31.91 18.44
CA LEU A 15 25.39 32.38 17.11
C LEU A 15 25.50 31.23 16.09
N LEU A 16 26.53 30.38 16.17
CA LEU A 16 26.68 29.24 15.30
C LEU A 16 25.54 28.21 15.49
N ILE A 17 25.14 27.94 16.71
CA ILE A 17 23.99 27.10 17.02
C ILE A 17 22.71 27.70 16.42
N PHE A 18 22.49 28.99 16.59
CA PHE A 18 21.33 29.67 16.01
C PHE A 18 21.29 29.59 14.49
N PHE A 19 22.38 29.85 13.80
CA PHE A 19 22.47 29.73 12.35
C PHE A 19 22.34 28.26 11.86
N TYR A 20 22.89 27.32 12.62
CA TYR A 20 22.69 25.90 12.36
C TYR A 20 21.20 25.51 12.45
N LEU A 21 20.50 25.94 13.49
CA LEU A 21 19.07 25.69 13.62
C LEU A 21 18.26 26.32 12.48
N LEU A 22 18.56 27.56 12.08
CA LEU A 22 17.95 28.19 10.91
C LEU A 22 18.20 27.41 9.63
N TYR A 23 19.41 26.91 9.44
CA TYR A 23 19.76 26.07 8.28
C TYR A 23 18.95 24.77 8.25
N VAL A 24 18.82 24.08 9.38
CA VAL A 24 18.04 22.84 9.52
C VAL A 24 16.54 23.08 9.31
N VAL A 25 16.02 24.22 9.74
CA VAL A 25 14.59 24.57 9.61
C VAL A 25 14.25 25.13 8.22
N LYS A 26 15.22 25.66 7.49
CA LYS A 26 15.02 26.24 6.14
C LYS A 26 14.19 25.35 5.19
N PRO A 27 14.37 24.02 5.12
CA PRO A 27 13.58 23.16 4.22
C PRO A 27 12.08 23.19 4.50
N ILE A 28 11.66 23.49 5.75
CA ILE A 28 10.24 23.56 6.12
C ILE A 28 9.53 24.73 5.42
N PHE A 29 10.26 25.78 5.07
CA PHE A 29 9.73 26.96 4.36
C PHE A 29 9.76 26.82 2.84
N ASN A 30 10.36 25.75 2.32
CA ASN A 30 10.31 25.46 0.89
C ASN A 30 8.92 24.89 0.57
N GLY A 31 8.30 25.40 -0.48
CA GLY A 31 7.05 24.82 -0.99
C GLY A 31 7.25 23.34 -1.38
N ALA A 32 6.22 22.53 -1.17
CA ALA A 32 6.24 21.15 -1.65
C ALA A 32 6.32 21.14 -3.19
N SER A 33 7.23 20.36 -3.74
CA SER A 33 7.31 20.10 -5.18
C SER A 33 7.10 18.61 -5.44
N MET A 34 6.43 18.31 -6.54
CA MET A 34 6.22 16.93 -6.99
C MET A 34 6.73 16.80 -8.41
N GLU A 35 7.63 15.86 -8.63
CA GLU A 35 8.19 15.55 -9.94
C GLU A 35 7.92 14.10 -10.29
N SER A 36 7.59 13.83 -11.57
CA SER A 36 7.47 12.46 -12.08
C SER A 36 8.86 11.87 -12.25
N THR A 37 9.18 10.86 -11.46
CA THR A 37 10.51 10.19 -11.51
C THR A 37 10.56 9.03 -12.50
N ALA A 38 9.41 8.38 -12.77
CA ALA A 38 9.31 7.27 -13.71
C ALA A 38 7.89 7.09 -14.22
N SER A 39 7.77 6.56 -15.43
CA SER A 39 6.51 6.11 -16.02
C SER A 39 6.70 4.72 -16.61
N PHE A 40 5.80 3.79 -16.32
CA PHE A 40 5.86 2.42 -16.81
C PHE A 40 4.46 1.83 -16.97
N THR A 41 4.35 0.80 -17.79
CA THR A 41 3.10 0.07 -18.02
C THR A 41 3.16 -1.29 -17.33
N LEU A 42 2.16 -1.60 -16.51
CA LEU A 42 2.03 -2.91 -15.88
C LEU A 42 1.23 -3.85 -16.80
N PRO A 43 1.75 -5.03 -17.14
CA PRO A 43 1.07 -6.02 -17.97
C PRO A 43 0.02 -6.79 -17.16
N ILE A 44 -1.11 -6.15 -16.85
CA ILE A 44 -2.22 -6.73 -16.09
C ILE A 44 -3.54 -6.44 -16.80
N LYS A 45 -4.37 -7.45 -16.97
CA LYS A 45 -5.72 -7.33 -17.54
C LYS A 45 -6.72 -6.83 -16.50
N GLY A 46 -7.76 -6.16 -16.96
CA GLY A 46 -8.82 -5.60 -16.14
C GLY A 46 -8.60 -4.14 -15.73
N LYS A 47 -9.67 -3.53 -15.22
CA LYS A 47 -9.62 -2.17 -14.68
C LYS A 47 -8.93 -2.18 -13.31
N THR A 48 -8.29 -1.09 -12.96
CA THR A 48 -7.70 -0.94 -11.63
C THR A 48 -8.80 -0.75 -10.59
N ALA A 49 -8.94 -1.71 -9.70
CA ALA A 49 -9.83 -1.63 -8.55
C ALA A 49 -9.15 -0.95 -7.37
N TRP A 50 -7.85 -1.22 -7.17
CA TRP A 50 -7.05 -0.61 -6.12
C TRP A 50 -5.57 -0.55 -6.52
N LEU A 51 -4.95 0.57 -6.22
CA LEU A 51 -3.52 0.81 -6.40
C LEU A 51 -2.95 1.35 -5.09
N GLY A 52 -1.83 0.84 -4.67
CA GLY A 52 -1.18 1.30 -3.46
C GLY A 52 0.31 0.96 -3.43
N VAL A 53 0.95 1.40 -2.36
CA VAL A 53 2.36 1.18 -2.08
C VAL A 53 2.47 0.66 -0.65
N GLU A 54 3.43 -0.23 -0.38
CA GLU A 54 3.69 -0.70 0.98
C GLU A 54 4.34 0.40 1.84
N GLU A 55 4.50 0.15 3.13
CA GLU A 55 4.88 1.17 4.12
C GLU A 55 6.26 1.80 3.91
N GLN A 56 7.18 1.10 3.24
CA GLN A 56 8.53 1.58 2.96
C GLN A 56 8.67 2.22 1.58
N ASN A 57 7.58 2.25 0.80
CA ASN A 57 7.52 2.80 -0.56
C ASN A 57 8.46 2.11 -1.57
N GLU A 58 8.84 0.86 -1.34
CA GLU A 58 9.69 0.08 -2.23
C GLU A 58 8.86 -0.76 -3.22
N ILE A 59 7.71 -1.29 -2.76
CA ILE A 59 6.84 -2.17 -3.53
C ILE A 59 5.47 -1.55 -3.70
N GLY A 60 5.06 -1.39 -4.95
CA GLY A 60 3.69 -1.05 -5.32
C GLY A 60 2.87 -2.31 -5.61
N TYR A 61 1.56 -2.20 -5.47
CA TYR A 61 0.63 -3.27 -5.81
C TYR A 61 -0.58 -2.72 -6.57
N ARG A 62 -1.05 -3.49 -7.53
CA ARG A 62 -2.24 -3.19 -8.30
C ARG A 62 -3.19 -4.37 -8.26
N PHE A 63 -4.40 -4.14 -7.78
CA PHE A 63 -5.53 -5.05 -7.82
C PHE A 63 -6.44 -4.68 -9.00
N SER A 64 -6.84 -5.69 -9.78
CA SER A 64 -7.79 -5.51 -10.86
C SER A 64 -9.20 -5.93 -10.45
N ASP A 65 -10.20 -5.46 -11.20
CA ASP A 65 -11.59 -5.90 -11.08
C ASP A 65 -11.81 -7.39 -11.46
N LEU A 66 -10.82 -8.02 -12.08
CA LEU A 66 -10.80 -9.44 -12.40
C LEU A 66 -10.05 -10.30 -11.35
N GLY A 67 -9.75 -9.73 -10.18
CA GLY A 67 -9.05 -10.41 -9.10
C GLY A 67 -7.57 -10.68 -9.34
N LYS A 68 -7.00 -10.16 -10.42
CA LYS A 68 -5.55 -10.26 -10.66
C LYS A 68 -4.82 -9.22 -9.84
N VAL A 69 -3.73 -9.65 -9.22
CA VAL A 69 -2.88 -8.78 -8.40
C VAL A 69 -1.46 -8.85 -8.91
N LYS A 70 -0.84 -7.70 -9.10
CA LYS A 70 0.58 -7.59 -9.40
C LYS A 70 1.28 -6.70 -8.39
N PHE A 71 2.43 -7.19 -7.96
CA PHE A 71 3.37 -6.46 -7.13
C PHE A 71 4.56 -6.04 -8.01
N PHE A 72 4.99 -4.79 -7.87
CA PHE A 72 6.03 -4.22 -8.71
C PHE A 72 6.94 -3.32 -7.90
N ALA A 73 8.20 -3.23 -8.31
CA ALA A 73 9.15 -2.34 -7.67
C ALA A 73 8.83 -0.87 -7.97
N VAL A 74 8.73 -0.05 -6.93
CA VAL A 74 8.60 1.42 -7.04
C VAL A 74 9.98 2.05 -7.03
N GLN A 75 10.84 1.58 -6.14
CA GLN A 75 12.23 2.00 -6.09
C GLN A 75 13.15 0.93 -6.71
N PRO A 76 14.16 1.33 -7.46
CA PRO A 76 15.13 0.38 -7.96
C PRO A 76 16.01 -0.13 -6.81
N ASP A 77 16.24 -1.44 -6.76
CA ASP A 77 17.17 -2.06 -5.83
C ASP A 77 18.13 -2.97 -6.60
N GLY A 78 19.37 -2.49 -6.77
CA GLY A 78 20.45 -3.22 -7.43
C GLY A 78 20.08 -3.76 -8.81
N LYS A 79 19.54 -4.98 -8.85
CA LYS A 79 19.16 -5.67 -10.09
C LYS A 79 17.72 -5.42 -10.54
N ILE A 80 16.86 -4.92 -9.63
CA ILE A 80 15.42 -4.72 -9.85
C ILE A 80 15.20 -3.30 -10.35
N LYS A 81 14.49 -3.15 -11.46
CA LYS A 81 14.17 -1.85 -12.07
C LYS A 81 12.79 -1.38 -11.60
N THR A 82 12.61 -0.07 -11.52
CA THR A 82 11.29 0.54 -11.28
C THR A 82 10.27 0.04 -12.31
N GLY A 83 9.09 -0.36 -11.84
CA GLY A 83 8.02 -0.96 -12.65
C GLY A 83 8.19 -2.45 -12.95
N GLN A 84 9.30 -3.06 -12.54
CA GLN A 84 9.49 -4.51 -12.71
C GLN A 84 8.51 -5.28 -11.81
N VAL A 85 7.79 -6.23 -12.39
CA VAL A 85 6.91 -7.14 -11.64
C VAL A 85 7.76 -8.10 -10.81
N ILE A 86 7.50 -8.17 -9.52
CA ILE A 86 8.24 -8.98 -8.54
C ILE A 86 7.37 -10.06 -7.90
N GLY A 87 6.05 -10.00 -8.12
CA GLY A 87 5.11 -11.00 -7.63
C GLY A 87 3.75 -10.87 -8.30
N GLU A 88 3.04 -11.98 -8.36
CA GLU A 88 1.69 -12.05 -8.91
C GLU A 88 0.82 -12.93 -8.02
N ALA A 89 -0.46 -12.57 -7.92
CA ALA A 89 -1.46 -13.37 -7.24
C ALA A 89 -2.81 -13.26 -7.96
N GLN A 90 -3.71 -14.20 -7.64
CA GLN A 90 -5.05 -14.25 -8.21
C GLN A 90 -6.05 -14.58 -7.11
N VAL A 91 -7.13 -13.81 -7.03
CA VAL A 91 -8.33 -14.20 -6.29
C VAL A 91 -9.15 -15.11 -7.16
N ASN A 92 -9.40 -16.34 -6.69
CA ASN A 92 -10.11 -17.38 -7.45
C ASN A 92 -11.62 -17.20 -7.33
N GLY A 93 -12.32 -17.35 -8.44
CA GLY A 93 -13.77 -17.23 -8.54
C GLY A 93 -14.21 -16.37 -9.74
N GLU A 94 -15.47 -16.49 -10.09
CA GLU A 94 -16.09 -15.61 -11.09
C GLU A 94 -16.50 -14.30 -10.43
N ILE A 95 -15.65 -13.26 -10.58
CA ILE A 95 -15.83 -11.99 -9.92
C ILE A 95 -16.87 -11.15 -10.66
N THR A 96 -17.88 -10.69 -9.95
CA THR A 96 -18.97 -9.86 -10.45
C THR A 96 -19.09 -8.51 -9.74
N ALA A 97 -18.50 -8.41 -8.54
CA ALA A 97 -18.47 -7.16 -7.78
C ALA A 97 -17.12 -6.96 -7.10
N VAL A 98 -16.74 -5.71 -6.89
CA VAL A 98 -15.54 -5.33 -6.14
C VAL A 98 -15.88 -4.18 -5.20
N ALA A 99 -15.48 -4.31 -3.94
CA ALA A 99 -15.51 -3.23 -2.96
C ALA A 99 -14.06 -2.80 -2.67
N PRO A 100 -13.63 -1.63 -3.18
CA PRO A 100 -12.31 -1.10 -2.89
C PRO A 100 -12.17 -0.73 -1.41
N PRO A 101 -10.94 -0.62 -0.90
CA PRO A 101 -10.69 -0.26 0.50
C PRO A 101 -11.32 1.07 0.89
N ALA A 102 -11.88 1.15 2.09
CA ALA A 102 -12.19 2.41 2.72
C ALA A 102 -10.89 3.20 3.03
N PRO A 103 -10.94 4.54 3.12
CA PRO A 103 -9.79 5.35 3.46
C PRO A 103 -9.09 4.86 4.73
N GLY A 104 -7.76 4.63 4.64
CA GLY A 104 -6.96 4.13 5.75
C GLY A 104 -7.01 2.62 5.97
N GLN A 105 -7.80 1.87 5.21
CA GLN A 105 -7.84 0.41 5.24
C GLN A 105 -6.99 -0.21 4.13
N LYS A 106 -6.48 -1.42 4.38
CA LYS A 106 -5.70 -2.21 3.41
C LYS A 106 -6.43 -3.50 3.00
N LEU A 107 -7.76 -3.48 2.99
CA LEU A 107 -8.62 -4.62 2.70
C LEU A 107 -9.46 -4.33 1.47
N ILE A 108 -9.49 -5.25 0.51
CA ILE A 108 -10.36 -5.22 -0.66
C ILE A 108 -11.26 -6.45 -0.64
N ALA A 109 -12.52 -6.31 -0.99
CA ALA A 109 -13.45 -7.42 -1.08
C ALA A 109 -13.91 -7.67 -2.51
N TYR A 110 -13.98 -8.94 -2.88
CA TYR A 110 -14.47 -9.42 -4.18
C TYR A 110 -15.75 -10.21 -3.98
N GLY A 111 -16.79 -9.84 -4.71
CA GLY A 111 -18.05 -10.57 -4.79
C GLY A 111 -18.09 -11.46 -6.03
N PHE A 112 -18.70 -12.62 -5.89
CA PHE A 112 -18.74 -13.66 -6.92
C PHE A 112 -20.14 -13.90 -7.46
N ALA A 113 -20.18 -14.59 -8.63
CA ALA A 113 -21.40 -14.99 -9.29
C ALA A 113 -22.24 -16.02 -8.49
N ASP A 114 -21.65 -16.68 -7.50
CA ASP A 114 -22.31 -17.68 -6.63
C ASP A 114 -22.79 -17.09 -5.29
N GLY A 115 -22.90 -15.76 -5.18
CA GLY A 115 -23.41 -15.11 -4.00
C GLY A 115 -22.44 -15.04 -2.81
N LYS A 116 -21.19 -15.42 -3.01
CA LYS A 116 -20.14 -15.37 -1.99
C LYS A 116 -19.25 -14.16 -2.15
N ALA A 117 -18.47 -13.85 -1.12
CA ALA A 117 -17.45 -12.82 -1.15
C ALA A 117 -16.15 -13.29 -0.49
N GLN A 118 -15.04 -12.74 -0.96
CA GLN A 118 -13.70 -12.98 -0.44
C GLN A 118 -13.03 -11.65 -0.11
N VAL A 119 -12.50 -11.55 1.11
CA VAL A 119 -11.71 -10.39 1.53
C VAL A 119 -10.24 -10.74 1.49
N VAL A 120 -9.45 -9.87 0.88
CA VAL A 120 -8.00 -10.05 0.76
C VAL A 120 -7.26 -8.76 1.08
N GLN A 121 -6.01 -8.90 1.49
CA GLN A 121 -5.09 -7.78 1.66
C GLN A 121 -3.71 -8.12 1.10
N PRO A 122 -2.93 -7.12 0.66
CA PRO A 122 -1.53 -7.32 0.34
C PRO A 122 -0.76 -7.62 1.63
N TYR A 123 0.13 -8.60 1.58
CA TYR A 123 0.99 -8.98 2.69
C TYR A 123 2.44 -9.02 2.21
N PHE A 124 3.36 -8.50 3.02
CA PHE A 124 4.77 -8.38 2.70
C PHE A 124 5.58 -9.07 3.80
N LYS A 125 6.07 -10.26 3.47
CA LYS A 125 6.95 -11.01 4.38
C LYS A 125 8.38 -10.50 4.21
N ILE A 126 8.97 -10.03 5.30
CA ILE A 126 10.37 -9.62 5.34
C ILE A 126 11.21 -10.77 5.88
N SER A 127 12.25 -11.14 5.15
CA SER A 127 13.23 -12.16 5.52
C SER A 127 14.65 -11.64 5.28
N TYR A 128 15.65 -12.29 5.90
CA TYR A 128 17.05 -11.88 5.81
C TYR A 128 17.95 -13.08 5.44
N PRO A 129 17.77 -13.68 4.25
CA PRO A 129 18.66 -14.74 3.82
C PRO A 129 20.06 -14.16 3.56
N ASN A 130 21.08 -14.77 4.19
CA ASN A 130 22.50 -14.34 4.10
C ASN A 130 22.69 -12.84 4.46
N ASP A 131 22.00 -12.38 5.50
CA ASP A 131 21.99 -10.97 5.97
C ASP A 131 21.53 -9.94 4.93
N VAL A 132 20.92 -10.39 3.83
CA VAL A 132 20.31 -9.52 2.82
C VAL A 132 18.80 -9.46 3.08
N ARG A 133 18.25 -8.25 3.19
CA ARG A 133 16.83 -8.03 3.34
C ARG A 133 16.09 -8.37 2.04
N VAL A 134 15.10 -9.25 2.14
CA VAL A 134 14.22 -9.63 1.03
C VAL A 134 12.77 -9.44 1.45
N ILE A 135 11.97 -8.82 0.58
CA ILE A 135 10.53 -8.66 0.75
C ILE A 135 9.81 -9.56 -0.24
N GLU A 136 9.01 -10.49 0.27
CA GLU A 136 8.20 -11.40 -0.53
C GLU A 136 6.73 -10.96 -0.46
N PRO A 137 6.19 -10.39 -1.55
CA PRO A 137 4.79 -9.98 -1.58
C PRO A 137 3.87 -11.17 -1.80
N SER A 138 2.73 -11.18 -1.12
CA SER A 138 1.70 -12.21 -1.24
C SER A 138 0.33 -11.64 -0.91
N LEU A 139 -0.73 -12.47 -1.01
CA LEU A 139 -2.05 -12.15 -0.49
C LEU A 139 -2.24 -12.83 0.87
N GLN A 140 -2.91 -12.12 1.75
CA GLN A 140 -3.43 -12.65 3.01
C GLN A 140 -4.95 -12.58 3.02
N TYR A 141 -5.57 -13.57 3.66
CA TYR A 141 -7.01 -13.72 3.80
C TYR A 141 -7.42 -13.53 5.26
N PRO A 142 -7.67 -12.29 5.72
CA PRO A 142 -7.87 -12.00 7.15
C PRO A 142 -9.09 -12.68 7.76
N PHE A 143 -10.09 -12.99 6.92
CA PHE A 143 -11.34 -13.67 7.33
C PHE A 143 -11.43 -15.10 6.83
N GLY A 144 -10.28 -15.71 6.50
CA GLY A 144 -10.17 -17.07 6.00
C GLY A 144 -10.08 -17.18 4.48
N GLU A 145 -9.53 -18.28 4.01
CA GLU A 145 -9.36 -18.57 2.57
C GLU A 145 -10.65 -19.03 1.89
N THR A 146 -11.61 -19.50 2.67
CA THR A 146 -12.92 -19.90 2.15
C THR A 146 -13.82 -18.69 1.99
N PRO A 147 -14.39 -18.44 0.79
CA PRO A 147 -15.32 -17.35 0.57
C PRO A 147 -16.55 -17.42 1.49
N VAL A 148 -16.96 -16.28 2.01
CA VAL A 148 -18.12 -16.14 2.92
C VAL A 148 -19.39 -16.01 2.09
N VAL A 149 -20.43 -16.75 2.47
CA VAL A 149 -21.78 -16.67 1.84
C VAL A 149 -22.42 -15.33 2.25
N ILE A 150 -22.72 -14.50 1.25
CA ILE A 150 -23.43 -13.22 1.41
C ILE A 150 -24.90 -13.40 1.04
N ASP A 151 -25.17 -14.03 -0.12
CA ASP A 151 -26.52 -14.39 -0.51
C ASP A 151 -26.73 -15.91 -0.38
N PRO A 152 -27.61 -16.37 0.55
CA PRO A 152 -27.91 -17.79 0.74
C PRO A 152 -28.58 -18.45 -0.47
N GLN A 153 -29.16 -17.67 -1.38
CA GLN A 153 -29.77 -18.17 -2.62
C GLN A 153 -28.74 -18.38 -3.74
N GLY A 154 -27.49 -17.93 -3.53
CA GLY A 154 -26.42 -18.09 -4.51
C GLY A 154 -26.54 -17.17 -5.72
N LYS A 155 -27.28 -16.07 -5.63
CA LYS A 155 -27.39 -15.08 -6.70
C LYS A 155 -26.11 -14.25 -6.81
N ALA A 156 -25.73 -13.89 -8.04
CA ALA A 156 -24.54 -13.09 -8.32
C ALA A 156 -24.57 -11.73 -7.59
N LEU A 157 -23.45 -11.35 -6.98
CA LEU A 157 -23.29 -10.06 -6.35
C LEU A 157 -22.93 -9.01 -7.41
N THR A 158 -23.78 -8.04 -7.67
CA THR A 158 -23.57 -7.04 -8.72
C THR A 158 -22.90 -5.77 -8.21
N ARG A 159 -23.13 -5.42 -6.96
CA ARG A 159 -22.47 -4.32 -6.25
C ARG A 159 -22.24 -4.71 -4.81
N MET A 160 -21.16 -4.24 -4.23
CA MET A 160 -20.92 -4.43 -2.81
C MET A 160 -20.13 -3.27 -2.21
N VAL A 161 -20.36 -3.06 -0.94
CA VAL A 161 -19.55 -2.22 -0.06
C VAL A 161 -19.09 -3.04 1.12
N PHE A 162 -17.94 -2.69 1.64
CA PHE A 162 -17.28 -3.46 2.68
C PHE A 162 -16.59 -2.53 3.66
N GLU A 163 -16.70 -2.82 4.92
CA GLU A 163 -15.96 -2.16 6.00
C GLU A 163 -15.56 -3.22 7.04
N ALA A 164 -14.35 -3.12 7.54
CA ALA A 164 -13.86 -3.99 8.58
C ALA A 164 -13.22 -3.21 9.72
N THR A 165 -13.46 -3.69 10.92
CA THR A 165 -12.68 -3.38 12.11
C THR A 165 -11.78 -4.58 12.44
N LYS A 166 -10.97 -4.48 13.50
CA LYS A 166 -10.03 -5.54 13.90
C LYS A 166 -10.70 -6.93 14.05
N ASP A 167 -11.94 -6.97 14.54
CA ASP A 167 -12.63 -8.21 14.91
C ASP A 167 -13.99 -8.40 14.22
N LYS A 168 -14.42 -7.45 13.41
CA LYS A 168 -15.75 -7.47 12.79
C LYS A 168 -15.67 -7.00 11.33
N MET A 169 -16.48 -7.64 10.52
CA MET A 169 -16.71 -7.30 9.13
C MET A 169 -18.18 -6.92 8.94
N ALA A 170 -18.41 -5.84 8.23
CA ALA A 170 -19.73 -5.46 7.73
C ALA A 170 -19.67 -5.39 6.20
N THR A 171 -20.63 -6.00 5.54
CA THR A 171 -20.79 -5.91 4.10
C THR A 171 -22.25 -5.72 3.74
N ALA A 172 -22.50 -4.94 2.70
CA ALA A 172 -23.79 -4.84 2.04
C ALA A 172 -23.57 -5.11 0.54
N ALA A 173 -24.44 -5.89 -0.05
CA ALA A 173 -24.36 -6.25 -1.45
C ALA A 173 -25.74 -6.16 -2.12
N VAL A 174 -25.74 -5.91 -3.42
CA VAL A 174 -26.90 -6.01 -4.30
C VAL A 174 -26.71 -7.26 -5.15
N THR A 175 -27.74 -8.09 -5.21
CA THR A 175 -27.79 -9.32 -6.05
C THR A 175 -28.49 -9.04 -7.37
N GLU A 176 -28.35 -9.95 -8.31
CA GLU A 176 -29.22 -10.01 -9.49
C GLU A 176 -30.64 -10.44 -9.06
N ASP A 177 -31.66 -9.86 -9.70
CA ASP A 177 -33.07 -10.17 -9.47
C ASP A 177 -33.45 -11.59 -9.98
#